data_29efccda0c35c877601c36ea2ee59702
#
_entry.id   29efccda0c35c877601c36ea2ee59702
#
_cell.length_a   1.000
_cell.length_b   1.000
_cell.length_c   1.000
_cell.angle_alpha   90.00
_cell.angle_beta   90.00
_cell.angle_gamma   90.00
#
_symmetry.space_group_name_H-M   'P 1'
#
loop_
_entity.id
_entity.type
_entity.pdbx_description
1 polymer ?
#
loop_
_entity_poly.entity_id
_entity_poly.type
_entity_poly.pdbx_seq_one_letter_code
_entity_poly.pdbx_strand_id
1 'polypeptide(L)'
;GMDRGALFSTTVFISAAATILMGLYAKLPFALAPGMGLNAFFAYTICLIMGYSWQFALTAVFIEGLIFILLTVTNVREKIVDIIPETLKKSISVGIGIYIAFIGLSSAEIVVNNDATLVSIGDLTRGPALLCIIGIVVSSVLLIKKVPGALLIGIIVTTLIGIPFGVTQFNGVISVPPSVEPILCKFDWAKIFTPEMFVIVFTLLFVDLFDTIGTLIGVATRAGMIKNGKIPRLKQAFMVDALATTSGAIMGTSTVTTFVESAAGVEQGGRSGLTAFVCGLCFLVSLFFAPLFLSIPSAATA
;
A
#
# COMPACT_ATOMS: atom_id res chain seq x y z
N GLY A 1 2.43 -5.03 20.25
CA GLY A 1 2.16 -4.74 18.85
C GLY A 1 0.76 -5.17 18.45
N MET A 2 0.37 -4.88 17.22
CA MET A 2 -0.90 -5.34 16.65
C MET A 2 -0.86 -6.85 16.38
N ASP A 3 -2.01 -7.52 16.50
CA ASP A 3 -2.14 -8.92 16.12
C ASP A 3 -1.97 -9.08 14.59
N ARG A 4 -1.06 -9.95 14.16
CA ARG A 4 -0.70 -10.12 12.74
C ARG A 4 -1.84 -10.73 11.91
N GLY A 5 -2.58 -11.68 12.50
CA GLY A 5 -3.71 -12.31 11.83
C GLY A 5 -4.87 -11.35 11.64
N ALA A 6 -5.23 -10.61 12.69
CA ALA A 6 -6.25 -9.57 12.63
C ALA A 6 -5.88 -8.48 11.62
N LEU A 7 -4.62 -8.01 11.60
CA LEU A 7 -4.15 -7.01 10.65
C LEU A 7 -4.23 -7.52 9.20
N PHE A 8 -3.86 -8.79 8.95
CA PHE A 8 -4.02 -9.40 7.63
C PHE A 8 -5.49 -9.39 7.18
N SER A 9 -6.39 -9.92 8.02
CA SER A 9 -7.82 -9.98 7.69
C SER A 9 -8.40 -8.61 7.42
N THR A 10 -8.08 -7.62 8.24
CA THR A 10 -8.53 -6.24 8.08
C THR A 10 -8.00 -5.62 6.79
N THR A 11 -6.69 -5.75 6.55
CA THR A 11 -6.06 -5.23 5.34
C THR A 11 -6.69 -5.79 4.08
N VAL A 12 -6.90 -7.10 4.02
CA VAL A 12 -7.49 -7.76 2.84
C VAL A 12 -8.96 -7.38 2.68
N PHE A 13 -9.74 -7.35 3.78
CA PHE A 13 -11.16 -7.01 3.71
C PHE A 13 -11.38 -5.57 3.26
N ILE A 14 -10.63 -4.59 3.84
CA ILE A 14 -10.78 -3.19 3.46
C ILE A 14 -10.29 -2.95 2.02
N SER A 15 -9.20 -3.61 1.62
CA SER A 15 -8.70 -3.56 0.24
C SER A 15 -9.73 -4.09 -0.75
N ALA A 16 -10.39 -5.21 -0.42
CA ALA A 16 -11.46 -5.76 -1.22
C ALA A 16 -12.64 -4.80 -1.34
N ALA A 17 -13.15 -4.31 -0.22
CA ALA A 17 -14.29 -3.40 -0.18
C ALA A 17 -14.01 -2.09 -0.94
N ALA A 18 -12.85 -1.47 -0.69
CA ALA A 18 -12.44 -0.23 -1.34
C ALA A 18 -12.24 -0.43 -2.86
N THR A 19 -11.59 -1.53 -3.26
CA THR A 19 -11.35 -1.85 -4.69
C THR A 19 -12.65 -2.15 -5.42
N ILE A 20 -13.59 -2.89 -4.81
CA ILE A 20 -14.94 -3.10 -5.37
C ILE A 20 -15.67 -1.78 -5.52
N LEU A 21 -15.63 -0.92 -4.49
CA LEU A 21 -16.25 0.39 -4.53
C LEU A 21 -15.63 1.28 -5.63
N MET A 22 -14.30 1.25 -5.82
CA MET A 22 -13.62 1.93 -6.93
C MET A 22 -14.14 1.45 -8.28
N GLY A 23 -14.31 0.14 -8.44
CA GLY A 23 -14.85 -0.47 -9.67
C GLY A 23 -16.29 -0.07 -9.95
N LEU A 24 -17.15 -0.07 -8.94
CA LEU A 24 -18.59 0.18 -9.11
C LEU A 24 -18.93 1.68 -9.15
N TYR A 25 -18.39 2.48 -8.25
CA TYR A 25 -18.72 3.90 -8.10
C TYR A 25 -17.87 4.80 -9.00
N ALA A 26 -16.55 4.71 -8.92
CA ALA A 26 -15.65 5.49 -9.76
C ALA A 26 -15.54 4.91 -11.18
N LYS A 27 -15.82 3.61 -11.37
CA LYS A 27 -15.70 2.86 -12.64
C LYS A 27 -14.27 2.94 -13.22
N LEU A 28 -13.28 2.92 -12.36
CA LEU A 28 -11.86 3.00 -12.69
C LEU A 28 -11.17 1.67 -12.38
N PRO A 29 -10.12 1.30 -13.14
CA PRO A 29 -9.41 0.01 -12.98
C PRO A 29 -8.33 0.06 -11.89
N PHE A 30 -8.56 0.77 -10.79
CA PHE A 30 -7.57 0.93 -9.73
C PHE A 30 -7.91 0.04 -8.54
N ALA A 31 -6.90 -0.68 -8.04
CA ALA A 31 -6.97 -1.36 -6.77
C ALA A 31 -6.57 -0.39 -5.65
N LEU A 32 -7.16 -0.59 -4.47
CA LEU A 32 -6.82 0.14 -3.25
C LEU A 32 -6.36 -0.85 -2.18
N ALA A 33 -5.36 -0.44 -1.44
CA ALA A 33 -4.90 -1.16 -0.26
C ALA A 33 -4.12 -0.19 0.65
N PRO A 34 -3.76 -0.58 1.89
CA PRO A 34 -2.90 0.23 2.75
C PRO A 34 -1.56 0.53 2.07
N GLY A 35 -1.24 1.82 1.88
CA GLY A 35 -0.05 2.28 1.17
C GLY A 35 1.25 1.85 1.85
N MET A 36 2.21 1.27 1.10
CA MET A 36 3.46 0.77 1.69
C MET A 36 4.26 1.88 2.40
N GLY A 37 4.39 3.05 1.78
CA GLY A 37 5.07 4.20 2.36
C GLY A 37 4.39 4.72 3.63
N LEU A 38 3.07 4.77 3.62
CA LEU A 38 2.25 5.18 4.76
C LEU A 38 2.28 4.14 5.87
N ASN A 39 2.31 2.84 5.54
CA ASN A 39 2.55 1.76 6.51
C ASN A 39 3.90 1.91 7.21
N ALA A 40 4.96 2.21 6.44
CA ALA A 40 6.29 2.42 6.99
C ALA A 40 6.32 3.67 7.89
N PHE A 41 5.71 4.77 7.49
CA PHE A 41 5.59 5.96 8.32
C PHE A 41 4.81 5.68 9.62
N PHE A 42 3.68 4.97 9.53
CA PHE A 42 2.87 4.54 10.66
C PHE A 42 3.69 3.68 11.64
N ALA A 43 4.32 2.61 11.14
CA ALA A 43 4.99 1.63 11.99
C ALA A 43 6.34 2.13 12.50
N TYR A 44 7.19 2.66 11.62
CA TYR A 44 8.56 3.03 11.98
C TYR A 44 8.62 4.44 12.57
N THR A 45 8.02 5.44 11.92
CA THR A 45 8.16 6.82 12.40
C THR A 45 7.28 7.05 13.62
N ILE A 46 5.97 6.80 13.53
CA ILE A 46 5.06 7.13 14.64
C ILE A 46 5.25 6.17 15.81
N CYS A 47 5.25 4.84 15.55
CA CYS A 47 5.24 3.87 16.65
C CYS A 47 6.64 3.58 17.18
N LEU A 48 7.68 3.38 16.34
CA LEU A 48 9.00 3.01 16.80
C LEU A 48 9.88 4.20 17.17
N ILE A 49 9.98 5.20 16.30
CA ILE A 49 10.89 6.36 16.52
C ILE A 49 10.27 7.34 17.51
N MET A 50 9.02 7.75 17.30
CA MET A 50 8.34 8.71 18.18
C MET A 50 7.78 8.06 19.44
N GLY A 51 7.70 6.71 19.51
CA GLY A 51 7.27 5.96 20.69
C GLY A 51 5.78 6.02 21.00
N TYR A 52 4.94 6.44 20.04
CA TYR A 52 3.49 6.45 20.23
C TYR A 52 2.86 5.07 20.06
N SER A 53 1.73 4.86 20.73
CA SER A 53 0.94 3.64 20.56
C SER A 53 0.35 3.55 19.14
N TRP A 54 0.13 2.34 18.65
CA TRP A 54 -0.54 2.14 17.37
C TRP A 54 -1.99 2.64 17.37
N GLN A 55 -2.65 2.69 18.54
CA GLN A 55 -3.98 3.27 18.72
C GLN A 55 -3.96 4.78 18.45
N PHE A 56 -2.93 5.48 18.92
CA PHE A 56 -2.72 6.89 18.65
C PHE A 56 -2.52 7.12 17.15
N ALA A 57 -1.70 6.29 16.49
CA ALA A 57 -1.47 6.37 15.05
C ALA A 57 -2.76 6.09 14.25
N LEU A 58 -3.58 5.11 14.65
CA LEU A 58 -4.90 4.86 14.04
C LEU A 58 -5.86 6.04 14.21
N THR A 59 -5.80 6.72 15.37
CA THR A 59 -6.61 7.93 15.59
C THR A 59 -6.19 9.04 14.61
N ALA A 60 -4.89 9.20 14.35
CA ALA A 60 -4.41 10.15 13.35
C ALA A 60 -4.90 9.80 11.94
N VAL A 61 -4.85 8.53 11.53
CA VAL A 61 -5.37 8.06 10.23
C VAL A 61 -6.88 8.26 10.12
N PHE A 62 -7.63 8.05 11.21
CA PHE A 62 -9.07 8.29 11.21
C PHE A 62 -9.40 9.77 10.99
N ILE A 63 -8.69 10.66 11.69
CA ILE A 63 -8.85 12.12 11.53
C ILE A 63 -8.48 12.54 10.11
N GLU A 64 -7.37 12.03 9.59
CA GLU A 64 -6.94 12.22 8.20
C GLU A 64 -8.05 11.87 7.21
N GLY A 65 -8.63 10.67 7.34
CA GLY A 65 -9.73 10.21 6.49
C GLY A 65 -10.95 11.13 6.54
N LEU A 66 -11.36 11.58 7.73
CA LEU A 66 -12.46 12.55 7.88
C LEU A 66 -12.17 13.89 7.19
N ILE A 67 -10.94 14.40 7.34
CA ILE A 67 -10.52 15.62 6.65
C ILE A 67 -10.55 15.39 5.13
N PHE A 68 -10.09 14.25 4.62
CA PHE A 68 -10.16 13.93 3.19
C PHE A 68 -11.59 13.84 2.66
N ILE A 69 -12.52 13.27 3.42
CA ILE A 69 -13.95 13.31 3.05
C ILE A 69 -14.42 14.75 2.89
N LEU A 70 -14.12 15.60 3.88
CA LEU A 70 -14.49 17.02 3.86
C LEU A 70 -13.88 17.76 2.65
N LEU A 71 -12.58 17.57 2.40
CA LEU A 71 -11.87 18.20 1.26
C LEU A 71 -12.41 17.70 -0.10
N THR A 72 -12.85 16.44 -0.18
CA THR A 72 -13.41 15.88 -1.40
C THR A 72 -14.85 16.37 -1.65
N VAL A 73 -15.69 16.44 -0.60
CA VAL A 73 -17.05 16.99 -0.72
C VAL A 73 -17.01 18.45 -1.17
N THR A 74 -16.09 19.24 -0.62
CA THR A 74 -15.91 20.67 -0.94
C THR A 74 -15.16 20.92 -2.24
N ASN A 75 -14.74 19.88 -2.97
CA ASN A 75 -13.92 19.93 -4.20
C ASN A 75 -12.55 20.62 -4.02
N VAL A 76 -12.07 20.77 -2.80
CA VAL A 76 -10.75 21.38 -2.52
C VAL A 76 -9.63 20.46 -2.99
N ARG A 77 -9.77 19.15 -2.79
CA ARG A 77 -8.77 18.13 -3.20
C ARG A 77 -8.53 18.17 -4.73
N GLU A 78 -9.59 18.32 -5.52
CA GLU A 78 -9.48 18.47 -6.98
C GLU A 78 -8.80 19.77 -7.38
N LYS A 79 -9.14 20.89 -6.72
CA LYS A 79 -8.50 22.17 -6.99
C LYS A 79 -7.00 22.14 -6.67
N ILE A 80 -6.59 21.45 -5.59
CA ILE A 80 -5.17 21.26 -5.26
C ILE A 80 -4.48 20.52 -6.42
N VAL A 81 -5.08 19.45 -6.94
CA VAL A 81 -4.53 18.72 -8.10
C VAL A 81 -4.38 19.62 -9.32
N ASP A 82 -5.37 20.44 -9.61
CA ASP A 82 -5.34 21.33 -10.78
C ASP A 82 -4.25 22.43 -10.65
N ILE A 83 -3.96 22.90 -9.44
CA ILE A 83 -2.95 23.94 -9.17
C ILE A 83 -1.51 23.40 -9.27
N ILE A 84 -1.30 22.11 -8.94
CA ILE A 84 0.03 21.50 -8.96
C ILE A 84 0.53 21.40 -10.42
N PRO A 85 1.71 22.00 -10.76
CA PRO A 85 2.30 21.89 -12.08
C PRO A 85 2.56 20.44 -12.50
N GLU A 86 2.45 20.12 -13.78
CA GLU A 86 2.68 18.75 -14.29
C GLU A 86 4.09 18.22 -14.00
N THR A 87 5.10 19.10 -14.06
CA THR A 87 6.48 18.73 -13.68
C THR A 87 6.56 18.26 -12.24
N LEU A 88 5.89 18.94 -11.32
CA LEU A 88 5.87 18.56 -9.91
C LEU A 88 5.12 17.23 -9.70
N LYS A 89 3.99 17.04 -10.37
CA LYS A 89 3.25 15.76 -10.33
C LYS A 89 4.13 14.58 -10.77
N LYS A 90 4.89 14.74 -11.86
CA LYS A 90 5.84 13.72 -12.35
C LYS A 90 6.99 13.49 -11.37
N SER A 91 7.56 14.56 -10.80
CA SER A 91 8.63 14.45 -9.81
C SER A 91 8.20 13.73 -8.54
N ILE A 92 6.98 13.97 -8.08
CA ILE A 92 6.38 13.27 -6.92
C ILE A 92 6.29 11.77 -7.21
N SER A 93 5.78 11.37 -8.38
CA SER A 93 5.69 9.95 -8.75
C SER A 93 7.07 9.27 -8.80
N VAL A 94 8.10 9.96 -9.27
CA VAL A 94 9.48 9.45 -9.25
C VAL A 94 10.00 9.34 -7.81
N GLY A 95 9.76 10.36 -6.98
CA GLY A 95 10.15 10.36 -5.57
C GLY A 95 9.52 9.20 -4.79
N ILE A 96 8.23 8.95 -4.99
CA ILE A 96 7.51 7.81 -4.40
C ILE A 96 8.13 6.49 -4.86
N GLY A 97 8.42 6.34 -6.16
CA GLY A 97 9.07 5.13 -6.69
C GLY A 97 10.44 4.85 -6.05
N ILE A 98 11.28 5.88 -5.88
CA ILE A 98 12.58 5.77 -5.20
C ILE A 98 12.39 5.41 -3.72
N TYR A 99 11.41 6.01 -3.05
CA TYR A 99 11.10 5.74 -1.65
C TYR A 99 10.65 4.29 -1.44
N ILE A 100 9.74 3.77 -2.29
CA ILE A 100 9.30 2.37 -2.26
C ILE A 100 10.48 1.42 -2.50
N ALA A 101 11.33 1.72 -3.50
CA ALA A 101 12.54 0.95 -3.76
C ALA A 101 13.48 0.90 -2.54
N PHE A 102 13.67 2.04 -1.86
CA PHE A 102 14.48 2.10 -0.65
C PHE A 102 13.89 1.26 0.49
N ILE A 103 12.56 1.31 0.70
CA ILE A 103 11.86 0.46 1.68
C ILE A 103 12.04 -1.02 1.33
N GLY A 104 11.91 -1.40 0.06
CA GLY A 104 12.13 -2.77 -0.40
C GLY A 104 13.55 -3.25 -0.08
N LEU A 105 14.57 -2.47 -0.44
CA LEU A 105 15.96 -2.78 -0.16
C LEU A 105 16.25 -2.88 1.35
N SER A 106 15.63 -2.04 2.17
CA SER A 106 15.75 -2.08 3.63
C SER A 106 15.03 -3.30 4.22
N SER A 107 13.82 -3.63 3.74
CA SER A 107 13.07 -4.80 4.18
C SER A 107 13.74 -6.12 3.82
N ALA A 108 14.51 -6.14 2.74
CA ALA A 108 15.32 -7.27 2.30
C ALA A 108 16.71 -7.34 2.97
N GLU A 109 17.02 -6.42 3.89
CA GLU A 109 18.35 -6.33 4.54
C GLU A 109 19.52 -6.09 3.57
N ILE A 110 19.23 -5.59 2.35
CA ILE A 110 20.27 -5.13 1.41
C ILE A 110 20.82 -3.79 1.88
N VAL A 111 19.93 -2.91 2.36
CA VAL A 111 20.30 -1.67 3.04
C VAL A 111 20.04 -1.85 4.53
N VAL A 112 21.09 -1.69 5.33
CA VAL A 112 21.02 -1.84 6.80
C VAL A 112 21.46 -0.55 7.49
N ASN A 113 21.06 -0.40 8.76
CA ASN A 113 21.47 0.75 9.58
C ASN A 113 22.99 0.73 9.85
N ASN A 114 23.59 1.92 9.83
CA ASN A 114 24.98 2.14 10.21
C ASN A 114 25.07 3.47 10.95
N ASP A 115 25.56 3.44 12.19
CA ASP A 115 25.59 4.62 13.06
C ASP A 115 26.52 5.73 12.54
N ALA A 116 27.52 5.42 11.71
CA ALA A 116 28.45 6.40 11.17
C ALA A 116 27.95 7.03 9.85
N THR A 117 27.30 6.25 8.99
CA THR A 117 26.89 6.66 7.63
C THR A 117 25.38 6.67 7.41
N LEU A 118 24.59 6.41 8.47
CA LEU A 118 23.14 6.20 8.50
C LEU A 118 22.71 4.91 7.81
N VAL A 119 23.30 4.57 6.68
CA VAL A 119 23.01 3.35 5.93
C VAL A 119 24.31 2.70 5.42
N SER A 120 24.29 1.38 5.32
CA SER A 120 25.36 0.59 4.69
C SER A 120 24.78 -0.60 3.94
N ILE A 121 25.62 -1.27 3.15
CA ILE A 121 25.24 -2.51 2.47
C ILE A 121 25.32 -3.66 3.47
N GLY A 122 24.25 -4.46 3.54
CA GLY A 122 24.17 -5.67 4.34
C GLY A 122 24.96 -6.84 3.74
N ASP A 123 24.83 -8.02 4.34
CA ASP A 123 25.45 -9.24 3.82
C ASP A 123 24.63 -9.79 2.63
N LEU A 124 25.09 -9.52 1.41
CA LEU A 124 24.43 -9.92 0.18
C LEU A 124 24.55 -11.42 -0.13
N THR A 125 25.38 -12.14 0.62
CA THR A 125 25.71 -13.56 0.33
C THR A 125 24.81 -14.52 1.08
N ARG A 126 24.00 -14.04 2.03
CA ARG A 126 23.18 -14.87 2.94
C ARG A 126 21.81 -14.24 3.21
N GLY A 127 20.91 -15.08 3.72
CA GLY A 127 19.62 -14.66 4.27
C GLY A 127 18.69 -13.95 3.29
N PRO A 128 17.93 -12.96 3.82
CA PRO A 128 16.92 -12.25 3.04
C PRO A 128 17.49 -11.48 1.84
N ALA A 129 18.71 -10.90 1.97
CA ALA A 129 19.33 -10.12 0.90
C ALA A 129 19.62 -10.96 -0.36
N LEU A 130 20.23 -12.14 -0.18
CA LEU A 130 20.47 -13.07 -1.29
C LEU A 130 19.15 -13.50 -1.94
N LEU A 131 18.15 -13.83 -1.12
CA LEU A 131 16.84 -14.25 -1.60
C LEU A 131 16.15 -13.15 -2.42
N CYS A 132 16.22 -11.90 -1.99
CA CYS A 132 15.70 -10.74 -2.72
C CYS A 132 16.39 -10.56 -4.06
N ILE A 133 17.73 -10.65 -4.11
CA ILE A 133 18.50 -10.55 -5.38
C ILE A 133 18.05 -11.63 -6.37
N ILE A 134 17.89 -12.87 -5.90
CA ILE A 134 17.38 -13.98 -6.74
C ILE A 134 15.96 -13.63 -7.23
N GLY A 135 15.09 -13.13 -6.36
CA GLY A 135 13.72 -12.72 -6.70
C GLY A 135 13.67 -11.63 -7.77
N ILE A 136 14.51 -10.60 -7.64
CA ILE A 136 14.64 -9.51 -8.62
C ILE A 136 15.09 -10.07 -9.99
N VAL A 137 16.10 -10.94 -10.02
CA VAL A 137 16.59 -11.56 -11.26
C VAL A 137 15.50 -12.40 -11.91
N VAL A 138 14.85 -13.28 -11.15
CA VAL A 138 13.75 -14.14 -11.66
C VAL A 138 12.61 -13.29 -12.21
N SER A 139 12.13 -12.32 -11.45
CA SER A 139 11.02 -11.43 -11.86
C SER A 139 11.39 -10.62 -13.10
N SER A 140 12.62 -10.10 -13.16
CA SER A 140 13.13 -9.34 -14.32
C SER A 140 13.18 -10.21 -15.58
N VAL A 141 13.68 -11.44 -15.50
CA VAL A 141 13.71 -12.38 -16.63
C VAL A 141 12.30 -12.70 -17.11
N LEU A 142 11.36 -12.94 -16.21
CA LEU A 142 9.97 -13.22 -16.55
C LEU A 142 9.28 -12.01 -17.21
N LEU A 143 9.55 -10.80 -16.71
CA LEU A 143 9.05 -9.55 -17.30
C LEU A 143 9.59 -9.31 -18.71
N ILE A 144 10.89 -9.51 -18.93
CA ILE A 144 11.52 -9.39 -20.26
C ILE A 144 10.91 -10.41 -21.25
N LYS A 145 10.61 -11.62 -20.78
CA LYS A 145 9.93 -12.65 -21.56
C LYS A 145 8.43 -12.42 -21.72
N LYS A 146 7.89 -11.33 -21.17
CA LYS A 146 6.46 -10.97 -21.22
C LYS A 146 5.54 -12.10 -20.71
N VAL A 147 5.98 -12.85 -19.70
CA VAL A 147 5.17 -13.90 -19.10
C VAL A 147 4.01 -13.26 -18.32
N PRO A 148 2.74 -13.66 -18.59
CA PRO A 148 1.61 -13.12 -17.81
C PRO A 148 1.73 -13.52 -16.35
N GLY A 149 1.53 -12.55 -15.43
CA GLY A 149 1.70 -12.77 -13.99
C GLY A 149 3.16 -12.89 -13.53
N ALA A 150 4.13 -12.38 -14.30
CA ALA A 150 5.57 -12.47 -14.02
C ALA A 150 5.94 -12.14 -12.57
N LEU A 151 5.39 -11.06 -12.02
CA LEU A 151 5.66 -10.66 -10.63
C LEU A 151 5.13 -11.68 -9.61
N LEU A 152 3.90 -12.15 -9.79
CA LEU A 152 3.32 -13.17 -8.91
C LEU A 152 4.11 -14.48 -8.96
N ILE A 153 4.49 -14.92 -10.16
CA ILE A 153 5.33 -16.11 -10.34
C ILE A 153 6.69 -15.88 -9.68
N GLY A 154 7.28 -14.70 -9.83
CA GLY A 154 8.53 -14.31 -9.19
C GLY A 154 8.44 -14.42 -7.67
N ILE A 155 7.40 -13.86 -7.06
CA ILE A 155 7.16 -13.94 -5.60
C ILE A 155 7.02 -15.41 -5.16
N ILE A 156 6.23 -16.22 -5.86
CA ILE A 156 6.02 -17.64 -5.51
C ILE A 156 7.35 -18.41 -5.60
N VAL A 157 8.08 -18.27 -6.70
CA VAL A 157 9.37 -18.94 -6.89
C VAL A 157 10.37 -18.53 -5.82
N THR A 158 10.46 -17.22 -5.53
CA THR A 158 11.36 -16.71 -4.48
C THR A 158 10.97 -17.24 -3.10
N THR A 159 9.67 -17.29 -2.80
CA THR A 159 9.17 -17.86 -1.54
C THR A 159 9.53 -19.35 -1.39
N LEU A 160 9.39 -20.13 -2.47
CA LEU A 160 9.76 -21.55 -2.47
C LEU A 160 11.27 -21.75 -2.31
N ILE A 161 12.08 -20.93 -2.96
CA ILE A 161 13.54 -20.93 -2.79
C ILE A 161 13.91 -20.55 -1.35
N GLY A 162 13.16 -19.67 -0.71
CA GLY A 162 13.38 -19.26 0.68
C GLY A 162 13.19 -20.37 1.72
N ILE A 163 12.49 -21.48 1.39
CA ILE A 163 12.28 -22.60 2.32
C ILE A 163 13.61 -23.28 2.71
N PRO A 164 14.44 -23.78 1.75
CA PRO A 164 15.71 -24.39 2.09
C PRO A 164 16.72 -23.42 2.75
N PHE A 165 16.58 -22.11 2.51
CA PHE A 165 17.42 -21.11 3.17
C PHE A 165 16.94 -20.74 4.59
N GLY A 166 15.83 -21.31 5.06
CA GLY A 166 15.27 -21.05 6.39
C GLY A 166 14.64 -19.65 6.54
N VAL A 167 14.47 -18.90 5.45
CA VAL A 167 13.87 -17.57 5.44
C VAL A 167 12.35 -17.64 5.39
N THR A 168 11.80 -18.66 4.70
CA THR A 168 10.36 -18.88 4.58
C THR A 168 9.89 -19.92 5.59
N GLN A 169 8.92 -19.55 6.43
CA GLN A 169 8.25 -20.47 7.35
C GLN A 169 6.86 -20.79 6.81
N PHE A 170 6.66 -22.04 6.41
CA PHE A 170 5.39 -22.47 5.84
C PHE A 170 4.45 -22.94 6.94
N ASN A 171 3.31 -22.25 7.13
CA ASN A 171 2.33 -22.50 8.19
C ASN A 171 0.99 -23.05 7.67
N GLY A 172 0.97 -23.59 6.46
CA GLY A 172 -0.24 -24.13 5.84
C GLY A 172 -0.73 -23.30 4.64
N VAL A 173 -1.81 -23.76 4.00
CA VAL A 173 -2.35 -23.12 2.78
C VAL A 173 -3.68 -22.43 3.07
N ILE A 174 -4.60 -23.10 3.76
CA ILE A 174 -5.97 -22.65 3.97
C ILE A 174 -6.27 -22.58 5.47
N SER A 175 -6.91 -21.51 5.89
CA SER A 175 -7.45 -21.35 7.25
C SER A 175 -8.76 -20.56 7.22
N VAL A 176 -9.48 -20.62 8.34
CA VAL A 176 -10.56 -19.64 8.59
C VAL A 176 -9.92 -18.26 8.74
N PRO A 177 -10.52 -17.21 8.15
CA PRO A 177 -10.01 -15.86 8.31
C PRO A 177 -9.83 -15.49 9.79
N PRO A 178 -8.66 -14.97 10.19
CA PRO A 178 -8.42 -14.53 11.56
C PRO A 178 -9.43 -13.44 12.00
N SER A 179 -9.81 -13.46 13.29
CA SER A 179 -10.73 -12.46 13.85
C SER A 179 -10.11 -11.06 13.81
N VAL A 180 -10.92 -10.06 13.44
CA VAL A 180 -10.52 -8.64 13.43
C VAL A 180 -10.77 -7.95 14.78
N GLU A 181 -11.47 -8.58 15.71
CA GLU A 181 -11.88 -8.03 17.00
C GLU A 181 -10.72 -7.39 17.81
N PRO A 182 -9.50 -7.95 17.87
CA PRO A 182 -8.41 -7.38 18.66
C PRO A 182 -8.01 -5.96 18.26
N ILE A 183 -8.26 -5.54 17.01
CA ILE A 183 -7.81 -4.24 16.48
C ILE A 183 -8.97 -3.33 16.06
N LEU A 184 -10.21 -3.82 16.08
CA LEU A 184 -11.38 -3.08 15.65
C LEU A 184 -11.68 -1.90 16.61
N CYS A 185 -11.88 -0.70 16.06
CA CYS A 185 -12.25 0.52 16.80
C CYS A 185 -11.31 0.86 17.98
N LYS A 186 -10.03 0.50 17.91
CA LYS A 186 -9.07 0.76 18.98
C LYS A 186 -8.39 2.13 18.78
N PHE A 187 -9.08 3.18 19.18
CA PHE A 187 -8.58 4.56 19.12
C PHE A 187 -8.07 5.05 20.47
N ASP A 188 -7.07 5.94 20.43
CA ASP A 188 -6.59 6.70 21.60
C ASP A 188 -6.96 8.18 21.43
N TRP A 189 -8.06 8.59 22.07
CA TRP A 189 -8.56 9.96 22.01
C TRP A 189 -7.90 10.91 23.01
N ALA A 190 -7.12 10.37 23.98
CA ALA A 190 -6.57 11.16 25.09
C ALA A 190 -5.62 12.26 24.62
N LYS A 191 -4.92 12.05 23.49
CA LYS A 191 -3.90 12.94 22.96
C LYS A 191 -4.31 13.65 21.65
N ILE A 192 -5.61 13.73 21.35
CA ILE A 192 -6.10 14.30 20.08
C ILE A 192 -5.76 15.77 19.87
N PHE A 193 -5.69 16.55 20.95
CA PHE A 193 -5.40 17.98 20.90
C PHE A 193 -3.93 18.32 21.17
N THR A 194 -3.03 17.38 21.00
CA THR A 194 -1.59 17.62 21.15
C THR A 194 -0.99 18.20 19.86
N PRO A 195 0.05 19.03 19.94
CA PRO A 195 0.77 19.53 18.78
C PRO A 195 1.30 18.40 17.89
N GLU A 196 1.73 17.30 18.51
CA GLU A 196 2.25 16.13 17.81
C GLU A 196 1.17 15.45 16.95
N MET A 197 -0.06 15.31 17.46
CA MET A 197 -1.19 14.78 16.68
C MET A 197 -1.44 15.66 15.45
N PHE A 198 -1.43 16.98 15.61
CA PHE A 198 -1.60 17.89 14.49
C PHE A 198 -0.50 17.72 13.42
N VAL A 199 0.77 17.64 13.84
CA VAL A 199 1.90 17.42 12.91
C VAL A 199 1.77 16.09 12.19
N ILE A 200 1.42 15.02 12.90
CA ILE A 200 1.29 13.69 12.32
C ILE A 200 0.12 13.64 11.32
N VAL A 201 -1.06 14.15 11.68
CA VAL A 201 -2.21 14.22 10.78
C VAL A 201 -1.89 15.06 9.54
N PHE A 202 -1.24 16.21 9.72
CA PHE A 202 -0.82 17.05 8.61
C PHE A 202 0.16 16.33 7.68
N THR A 203 1.14 15.61 8.24
CA THR A 203 2.10 14.83 7.47
C THR A 203 1.42 13.70 6.69
N LEU A 204 0.55 12.93 7.33
CA LEU A 204 -0.23 11.88 6.69
C LEU A 204 -1.07 12.44 5.54
N LEU A 205 -1.82 13.53 5.78
CA LEU A 205 -2.62 14.22 4.77
C LEU A 205 -1.82 14.58 3.51
N PHE A 206 -0.62 15.16 3.69
CA PHE A 206 0.21 15.55 2.55
C PHE A 206 0.81 14.36 1.83
N VAL A 207 1.35 13.38 2.58
CA VAL A 207 1.95 12.18 1.98
C VAL A 207 0.89 11.41 1.20
N ASP A 208 -0.29 11.15 1.78
CA ASP A 208 -1.36 10.42 1.09
C ASP A 208 -1.94 11.21 -0.09
N LEU A 209 -2.13 12.53 0.06
CA LEU A 209 -2.58 13.37 -1.05
C LEU A 209 -1.67 13.23 -2.28
N PHE A 210 -0.36 13.29 -2.07
CA PHE A 210 0.61 13.21 -3.15
C PHE A 210 0.77 11.78 -3.68
N ASP A 211 0.71 10.78 -2.82
CA ASP A 211 0.74 9.36 -3.22
C ASP A 211 -0.46 9.02 -4.10
N THR A 212 -1.66 9.35 -3.67
CA THR A 212 -2.89 9.15 -4.44
C THR A 212 -2.86 9.89 -5.78
N ILE A 213 -2.43 11.17 -5.79
CA ILE A 213 -2.33 11.95 -7.02
C ILE A 213 -1.31 11.34 -7.98
N GLY A 214 -0.12 11.01 -7.48
CA GLY A 214 0.96 10.42 -8.26
C GLY A 214 0.55 9.10 -8.90
N THR A 215 -0.06 8.23 -8.12
CA THR A 215 -0.55 6.92 -8.55
C THR A 215 -1.69 7.04 -9.56
N LEU A 216 -2.71 7.86 -9.28
CA LEU A 216 -3.83 8.07 -10.19
C LEU A 216 -3.36 8.62 -11.54
N ILE A 217 -2.46 9.61 -11.54
CA ILE A 217 -1.92 10.19 -12.78
C ILE A 217 -1.05 9.17 -13.51
N GLY A 218 -0.15 8.49 -12.80
CA GLY A 218 0.75 7.50 -13.39
C GLY A 218 -0.01 6.36 -14.08
N VAL A 219 -0.95 5.74 -13.37
CA VAL A 219 -1.76 4.63 -13.90
C VAL A 219 -2.75 5.10 -14.97
N ALA A 220 -3.42 6.27 -14.78
CA ALA A 220 -4.34 6.81 -15.78
C ALA A 220 -3.63 7.18 -17.08
N THR A 221 -2.37 7.66 -17.01
CA THR A 221 -1.53 7.93 -18.19
C THR A 221 -1.25 6.64 -18.95
N ARG A 222 -0.81 5.58 -18.26
CA ARG A 222 -0.57 4.27 -18.88
C ARG A 222 -1.84 3.64 -19.45
N ALA A 223 -2.98 3.85 -18.80
CA ALA A 223 -4.28 3.41 -19.25
C ALA A 223 -4.81 4.18 -20.48
N GLY A 224 -4.18 5.31 -20.85
CA GLY A 224 -4.69 6.21 -21.88
C GLY A 224 -6.04 6.83 -21.51
N MET A 225 -6.32 6.99 -20.21
CA MET A 225 -7.60 7.47 -19.68
C MET A 225 -7.67 8.99 -19.55
N ILE A 226 -6.54 9.68 -19.65
CA ILE A 226 -6.51 11.14 -19.52
C ILE A 226 -7.16 11.79 -20.74
N LYS A 227 -8.24 12.54 -20.51
CA LYS A 227 -8.96 13.30 -21.54
C LYS A 227 -8.84 14.79 -21.21
N ASN A 228 -8.36 15.58 -22.18
CA ASN A 228 -8.17 17.03 -22.00
C ASN A 228 -7.39 17.40 -20.72
N GLY A 229 -6.34 16.63 -20.40
CA GLY A 229 -5.51 16.85 -19.21
C GLY A 229 -6.17 16.44 -17.88
N LYS A 230 -7.36 15.83 -17.91
CA LYS A 230 -8.10 15.44 -16.69
C LYS A 230 -8.37 13.93 -16.65
N ILE A 231 -8.30 13.39 -15.44
CA ILE A 231 -8.70 11.99 -15.17
C ILE A 231 -10.22 11.97 -15.02
N PRO A 232 -10.93 11.09 -15.76
CA PRO A 232 -12.38 10.98 -15.61
C PRO A 232 -12.75 10.51 -14.22
N ARG A 233 -13.80 11.09 -13.64
CA ARG A 233 -14.34 10.72 -12.32
C ARG A 233 -13.32 10.80 -11.17
N LEU A 234 -12.41 11.75 -11.23
CA LEU A 234 -11.38 11.95 -10.20
C LEU A 234 -12.00 12.18 -8.80
N LYS A 235 -13.09 12.95 -8.73
CA LYS A 235 -13.83 13.17 -7.48
C LYS A 235 -14.32 11.88 -6.85
N GLN A 236 -14.87 10.99 -7.66
CA GLN A 236 -15.35 9.69 -7.19
C GLN A 236 -14.20 8.82 -6.70
N ALA A 237 -13.05 8.84 -7.39
CA ALA A 237 -11.87 8.12 -6.94
C ALA A 237 -11.37 8.64 -5.58
N PHE A 238 -11.28 9.96 -5.41
CA PHE A 238 -10.91 10.57 -4.13
C PHE A 238 -11.92 10.30 -3.01
N MET A 239 -13.20 10.21 -3.32
CA MET A 239 -14.20 9.85 -2.32
C MET A 239 -14.05 8.40 -1.86
N VAL A 240 -13.78 7.47 -2.78
CA VAL A 240 -13.51 6.07 -2.44
C VAL A 240 -12.27 5.96 -1.56
N ASP A 241 -11.20 6.63 -1.91
CA ASP A 241 -9.94 6.70 -1.19
C ASP A 241 -10.15 7.21 0.26
N ALA A 242 -10.84 8.34 0.42
CA ALA A 242 -11.15 8.92 1.73
C ALA A 242 -12.04 8.01 2.59
N LEU A 243 -13.07 7.39 2.00
CA LEU A 243 -13.92 6.42 2.69
C LEU A 243 -13.15 5.17 3.09
N ALA A 244 -12.26 4.69 2.21
CA ALA A 244 -11.41 3.53 2.48
C ALA A 244 -10.43 3.80 3.63
N THR A 245 -9.77 4.95 3.66
CA THR A 245 -8.90 5.38 4.77
C THR A 245 -9.67 5.47 6.09
N THR A 246 -10.82 6.13 6.09
CA THR A 246 -11.65 6.27 7.31
C THR A 246 -12.13 4.92 7.82
N SER A 247 -12.70 4.09 6.95
CA SER A 247 -13.17 2.75 7.33
C SER A 247 -12.02 1.81 7.67
N GLY A 248 -10.88 1.94 7.00
CA GLY A 248 -9.64 1.23 7.30
C GLY A 248 -9.14 1.51 8.71
N ALA A 249 -9.09 2.77 9.11
CA ALA A 249 -8.72 3.16 10.48
C ALA A 249 -9.68 2.58 11.53
N ILE A 250 -10.99 2.56 11.26
CA ILE A 250 -11.97 1.92 12.15
C ILE A 250 -11.68 0.42 12.29
N MET A 251 -11.32 -0.24 11.21
CA MET A 251 -11.01 -1.66 11.21
C MET A 251 -9.60 -1.99 11.73
N GLY A 252 -8.74 -0.99 11.96
CA GLY A 252 -7.40 -1.17 12.51
C GLY A 252 -6.28 -1.26 11.48
N THR A 253 -6.46 -0.76 10.26
CA THR A 253 -5.39 -0.63 9.27
C THR A 253 -4.97 0.82 9.06
N SER A 254 -3.77 1.04 8.53
CA SER A 254 -3.27 2.37 8.19
C SER A 254 -4.00 2.97 6.98
N THR A 255 -3.57 4.14 6.54
CA THR A 255 -4.13 4.87 5.39
C THR A 255 -4.22 3.97 4.14
N VAL A 256 -5.43 3.87 3.58
CA VAL A 256 -5.74 3.09 2.37
C VAL A 256 -5.74 4.01 1.17
N THR A 257 -4.92 3.72 0.19
CA THR A 257 -4.73 4.55 -1.00
C THR A 257 -4.76 3.74 -2.29
N THR A 258 -4.79 4.41 -3.44
CA THR A 258 -4.70 3.75 -4.73
C THR A 258 -3.31 3.18 -4.97
N PHE A 259 -3.25 1.95 -5.49
CA PHE A 259 -2.01 1.21 -5.70
C PHE A 259 -1.43 1.40 -7.10
N VAL A 260 -0.13 1.72 -7.17
CA VAL A 260 0.61 1.87 -8.44
C VAL A 260 0.70 0.55 -9.20
N GLU A 261 0.65 -0.58 -8.52
CA GLU A 261 0.62 -1.94 -9.08
C GLU A 261 -0.60 -2.19 -9.97
N SER A 262 -1.65 -1.36 -9.85
CA SER A 262 -2.78 -1.34 -10.79
C SER A 262 -2.33 -1.13 -12.24
N ALA A 263 -1.14 -0.53 -12.44
CA ALA A 263 -0.53 -0.38 -13.77
C ALA A 263 -0.31 -1.74 -14.45
N ALA A 264 0.05 -2.79 -13.71
CA ALA A 264 0.23 -4.13 -14.26
C ALA A 264 -1.07 -4.69 -14.85
N GLY A 265 -2.20 -4.51 -14.17
CA GLY A 265 -3.52 -4.89 -14.67
C GLY A 265 -3.95 -4.08 -15.89
N VAL A 266 -3.62 -2.79 -15.90
CA VAL A 266 -3.89 -1.88 -17.02
C VAL A 266 -3.04 -2.26 -18.26
N GLU A 267 -1.78 -2.61 -18.09
CA GLU A 267 -0.89 -3.08 -19.16
C GLU A 267 -1.39 -4.39 -19.80
N GLN A 268 -2.05 -5.24 -19.05
CA GLN A 268 -2.72 -6.46 -19.54
C GLN A 268 -4.09 -6.18 -20.20
N GLY A 269 -4.48 -4.93 -20.35
CA GLY A 269 -5.72 -4.52 -21.04
C GLY A 269 -6.89 -4.18 -20.11
N GLY A 270 -6.70 -4.20 -18.79
CA GLY A 270 -7.72 -3.81 -17.82
C GLY A 270 -7.94 -2.29 -17.83
N ARG A 271 -9.09 -1.82 -18.38
CA ARG A 271 -9.36 -0.38 -18.53
C ARG A 271 -10.72 0.07 -18.01
N SER A 272 -11.39 -0.79 -17.27
CA SER A 272 -12.73 -0.52 -16.76
C SER A 272 -12.85 -0.84 -15.28
N GLY A 273 -13.92 -0.36 -14.65
CA GLY A 273 -14.23 -0.70 -13.26
C GLY A 273 -14.42 -2.21 -13.00
N LEU A 274 -14.69 -3.01 -14.06
CA LEU A 274 -14.76 -4.47 -13.94
C LEU A 274 -13.41 -5.07 -13.50
N THR A 275 -12.30 -4.49 -13.97
CA THR A 275 -10.94 -4.92 -13.55
C THR A 275 -10.77 -4.78 -12.03
N ALA A 276 -11.14 -3.62 -11.48
CA ALA A 276 -11.09 -3.38 -10.05
C ALA A 276 -12.07 -4.29 -9.29
N PHE A 277 -13.29 -4.46 -9.81
CA PHE A 277 -14.28 -5.35 -9.19
C PHE A 277 -13.77 -6.78 -9.07
N VAL A 278 -13.21 -7.36 -10.14
CA VAL A 278 -12.63 -8.71 -10.12
C VAL A 278 -11.42 -8.78 -9.17
N CYS A 279 -10.57 -7.76 -9.18
CA CYS A 279 -9.44 -7.69 -8.25
C CYS A 279 -9.92 -7.69 -6.78
N GLY A 280 -10.97 -6.94 -6.47
CA GLY A 280 -11.57 -6.95 -5.13
C GLY A 280 -12.15 -8.32 -4.73
N LEU A 281 -12.74 -9.07 -5.67
CA LEU A 281 -13.16 -10.45 -5.41
C LEU A 281 -11.96 -11.37 -5.15
N CYS A 282 -10.85 -11.20 -5.87
CA CYS A 282 -9.62 -11.94 -5.60
C CYS A 282 -9.08 -11.65 -4.19
N PHE A 283 -9.16 -10.40 -3.71
CA PHE A 283 -8.83 -10.06 -2.33
C PHE A 283 -9.73 -10.82 -1.34
N LEU A 284 -11.05 -10.90 -1.56
CA LEU A 284 -11.94 -11.66 -0.66
C LEU A 284 -11.59 -13.15 -0.63
N VAL A 285 -11.26 -13.72 -1.78
CA VAL A 285 -10.80 -15.12 -1.85
C VAL A 285 -9.50 -15.32 -1.09
N SER A 286 -8.59 -14.34 -1.13
CA SER A 286 -7.29 -14.42 -0.45
C SER A 286 -7.39 -14.47 1.08
N LEU A 287 -8.52 -14.06 1.68
CA LEU A 287 -8.77 -14.18 3.12
C LEU A 287 -8.65 -15.63 3.63
N PHE A 288 -9.08 -16.60 2.82
CA PHE A 288 -9.01 -18.01 3.17
C PHE A 288 -7.60 -18.60 3.04
N PHE A 289 -6.70 -17.88 2.37
CA PHE A 289 -5.30 -18.26 2.17
C PHE A 289 -4.34 -17.52 3.10
N ALA A 290 -4.82 -17.04 4.24
CA ALA A 290 -4.03 -16.29 5.21
C ALA A 290 -2.69 -16.96 5.57
N PRO A 291 -2.60 -18.28 5.89
CA PRO A 291 -1.32 -18.90 6.23
C PRO A 291 -0.33 -18.88 5.07
N LEU A 292 -0.82 -19.03 3.83
CA LEU A 292 0.01 -18.97 2.63
C LEU A 292 0.61 -17.57 2.44
N PHE A 293 -0.21 -16.52 2.50
CA PHE A 293 0.24 -15.15 2.34
C PHE A 293 1.15 -14.69 3.47
N LEU A 294 0.85 -15.08 4.71
CA LEU A 294 1.69 -14.78 5.88
C LEU A 294 3.03 -15.56 5.86
N SER A 295 3.13 -16.61 5.07
CA SER A 295 4.39 -17.36 4.86
C SER A 295 5.33 -16.68 3.85
N ILE A 296 4.85 -15.72 3.05
CA ILE A 296 5.68 -15.00 2.07
C ILE A 296 6.66 -14.10 2.83
N PRO A 297 7.97 -14.31 2.68
CA PRO A 297 8.95 -13.48 3.37
C PRO A 297 9.01 -12.08 2.75
N SER A 298 9.31 -11.05 3.56
CA SER A 298 9.48 -9.67 3.09
C SER A 298 10.50 -9.54 1.95
N ALA A 299 11.54 -10.37 1.95
CA ALA A 299 12.54 -10.43 0.89
C ALA A 299 11.98 -10.89 -0.47
N ALA A 300 10.84 -11.57 -0.53
CA ALA A 300 10.22 -11.98 -1.79
C ALA A 300 9.27 -10.90 -2.36
N THR A 301 8.87 -9.94 -1.54
CA THR A 301 7.96 -8.84 -1.92
C THR A 301 8.65 -7.48 -1.97
N ALA A 302 9.91 -7.41 -1.59
CA ALA A 302 10.75 -6.21 -1.51
C ALA A 302 11.09 -5.57 -2.88
#